data_156ae87cabab7df62785422514150226
#
_entry.id   156ae87cabab7df62785422514150226
#
_cell.length_a   1.000
_cell.length_b   1.000
_cell.length_c   1.000
_cell.angle_alpha   90.00
_cell.angle_beta   90.00
_cell.angle_gamma   90.00
#
_symmetry.space_group_name_H-M   'P 1'
#
loop_
_entity.id
_entity.type
_entity.pdbx_description
1 polymer ?
#
loop_
_entity_poly.entity_id
_entity_poly.type
_entity_poly.pdbx_seq_one_letter_code
_entity_poly.pdbx_strand_id
1 'polypeptide(L)'
;QIEKIFKEMIFILNKNRQLTKRDVEIVLDLVSEGSEVNRGGEDVILYTKNDTIKARTNGQKEYVKKVKQSDLVFAIGPAGTGKTYLAVAFAVAALKRKEVQKIVLTRPAVEAGESLGFLPGDFREKIDPYLRPLYDALEEMLPLDKLKTYLERGTIEIIPLAYMRGRTLNNAFVILDEAQNANSIQMKMFLTRLGNNSKAIITGDITQIDLPSKTVSGLVQIQDILKNVSGVGFIYFDKSDVVRHKLVRDIIEAYEKFSSNGEKANGKKNGNLQKDHLNEEKNNSTPNDNLEINN
;
A
#
# COMPACT_ATOMS: atom_id res chain seq x y z
N GLN A 1 -15.51 19.59 32.51
CA GLN A 1 -14.40 18.63 32.25
C GLN A 1 -14.71 17.25 32.83
N ILE A 2 -15.01 17.14 34.14
CA ILE A 2 -15.26 15.85 34.80
C ILE A 2 -16.40 15.06 34.14
N GLU A 3 -17.52 15.72 33.83
CA GLU A 3 -18.67 15.09 33.13
C GLU A 3 -18.28 14.54 31.75
N LYS A 4 -17.39 15.23 31.03
CA LYS A 4 -16.87 14.81 29.73
C LYS A 4 -16.00 13.56 29.86
N ILE A 5 -15.13 13.50 30.87
CA ILE A 5 -14.30 12.35 31.18
C ILE A 5 -15.16 11.11 31.48
N PHE A 6 -16.17 11.24 32.34
CA PHE A 6 -17.03 10.11 32.69
C PHE A 6 -17.88 9.64 31.49
N LYS A 7 -18.39 10.53 30.64
CA LYS A 7 -19.11 10.16 29.43
C LYS A 7 -18.23 9.33 28.47
N GLU A 8 -16.99 9.71 28.29
CA GLU A 8 -16.05 8.96 27.45
C GLU A 8 -15.67 7.61 28.06
N MET A 9 -15.44 7.55 29.38
CA MET A 9 -15.17 6.28 30.08
C MET A 9 -16.36 5.31 29.97
N ILE A 10 -17.60 5.80 30.14
CA ILE A 10 -18.82 5.01 29.98
C ILE A 10 -18.97 4.53 28.53
N PHE A 11 -18.67 5.38 27.56
CA PHE A 11 -18.67 5.00 26.14
C PHE A 11 -17.68 3.86 25.85
N ILE A 12 -16.43 3.97 26.33
CA ILE A 12 -15.41 2.94 26.20
C ILE A 12 -15.83 1.64 26.89
N LEU A 13 -16.38 1.75 28.10
CA LEU A 13 -16.87 0.60 28.88
C LEU A 13 -18.01 -0.14 28.14
N ASN A 14 -18.97 0.60 27.60
CA ASN A 14 -20.10 0.02 26.84
C ASN A 14 -19.63 -0.65 25.55
N LYS A 15 -18.58 -0.11 24.91
CA LYS A 15 -18.05 -0.62 23.65
C LYS A 15 -17.14 -1.83 23.84
N ASN A 16 -16.25 -1.79 24.85
CA ASN A 16 -15.21 -2.81 25.07
C ASN A 16 -15.55 -3.78 26.20
N ARG A 17 -16.64 -3.57 26.94
CA ARG A 17 -17.01 -4.28 28.18
C ARG A 17 -15.95 -4.27 29.30
N GLN A 18 -14.88 -3.51 29.12
CA GLN A 18 -13.78 -3.37 30.08
C GLN A 18 -13.11 -2.01 29.89
N LEU A 19 -12.79 -1.35 31.00
CA LEU A 19 -12.04 -0.10 31.04
C LEU A 19 -10.65 -0.39 31.62
N THR A 20 -9.59 -0.10 30.85
CA THR A 20 -8.22 -0.28 31.31
C THR A 20 -7.66 1.03 31.88
N LYS A 21 -6.60 0.94 32.71
CA LYS A 21 -5.90 2.12 33.24
C LYS A 21 -5.43 3.06 32.10
N ARG A 22 -4.97 2.49 31.01
CA ARG A 22 -4.52 3.21 29.80
C ARG A 22 -5.66 3.95 29.08
N ASP A 23 -6.85 3.38 29.04
CA ASP A 23 -8.03 4.06 28.50
C ASP A 23 -8.38 5.31 29.31
N VAL A 24 -8.25 5.22 30.64
CA VAL A 24 -8.45 6.35 31.56
C VAL A 24 -7.38 7.44 31.34
N GLU A 25 -6.08 7.06 31.22
CA GLU A 25 -5.00 7.99 30.94
C GLU A 25 -5.19 8.73 29.60
N ILE A 26 -5.57 8.01 28.55
CA ILE A 26 -5.86 8.61 27.23
C ILE A 26 -7.04 9.60 27.32
N VAL A 27 -8.10 9.25 28.01
CA VAL A 27 -9.27 10.16 28.17
C VAL A 27 -8.88 11.41 28.97
N LEU A 28 -8.05 11.26 30.01
CA LEU A 28 -7.57 12.39 30.81
C LEU A 28 -6.68 13.33 30.00
N ASP A 29 -5.75 12.79 29.20
CA ASP A 29 -4.85 13.57 28.34
C ASP A 29 -5.65 14.35 27.27
N LEU A 30 -6.59 13.71 26.61
CA LEU A 30 -7.44 14.34 25.60
C LEU A 30 -8.30 15.47 26.15
N VAL A 31 -8.81 15.34 27.38
CA VAL A 31 -9.65 16.35 28.02
C VAL A 31 -8.80 17.49 28.63
N SER A 32 -7.58 17.20 29.08
CA SER A 32 -6.64 18.20 29.62
C SER A 32 -6.09 19.14 28.56
N GLU A 33 -5.83 18.64 27.35
CA GLU A 33 -5.33 19.44 26.21
C GLU A 33 -6.38 20.36 25.57
N GLY A 34 -7.60 20.43 26.12
CA GLY A 34 -8.67 21.28 25.58
C GLY A 34 -9.17 20.85 24.20
N SER A 35 -8.69 19.71 23.72
CA SER A 35 -9.15 19.11 22.47
C SER A 35 -10.63 18.78 22.60
N GLU A 36 -11.46 19.24 21.67
CA GLU A 36 -12.82 18.71 21.57
C GLU A 36 -12.70 17.21 21.35
N VAL A 37 -13.14 16.43 22.36
CA VAL A 37 -13.24 14.97 22.22
C VAL A 37 -14.31 14.75 21.16
N ASN A 38 -13.87 14.60 19.93
CA ASN A 38 -14.74 14.27 18.83
C ASN A 38 -15.37 12.91 19.16
N ARG A 39 -16.68 12.89 19.30
CA ARG A 39 -17.49 11.75 19.76
C ARG A 39 -17.15 10.50 18.95
N GLY A 40 -16.42 9.56 19.58
CA GLY A 40 -15.94 8.32 19.01
C GLY A 40 -15.03 8.59 17.82
N GLY A 41 -13.76 8.89 18.07
CA GLY A 41 -12.80 9.40 17.11
C GLY A 41 -13.04 8.91 15.68
N GLU A 42 -13.44 9.80 14.79
CA GLU A 42 -13.61 9.49 13.36
C GLU A 42 -12.37 8.79 12.78
N ASP A 43 -11.24 8.96 13.46
CA ASP A 43 -9.92 8.46 13.10
C ASP A 43 -9.61 7.05 13.64
N VAL A 44 -10.41 6.52 14.62
CA VAL A 44 -10.19 5.17 15.16
C VAL A 44 -10.76 4.12 14.21
N ILE A 45 -9.92 3.20 13.81
CA ILE A 45 -10.25 2.11 12.89
C ILE A 45 -10.55 0.83 13.66
N LEU A 46 -9.64 0.45 14.56
CA LEU A 46 -9.69 -0.83 15.26
C LEU A 46 -9.16 -0.73 16.68
N TYR A 47 -9.88 -1.33 17.63
CA TYR A 47 -9.37 -1.60 18.98
C TYR A 47 -8.81 -3.01 19.04
N THR A 48 -7.54 -3.14 19.41
CA THR A 48 -6.88 -4.42 19.69
C THR A 48 -6.83 -4.68 21.20
N LYS A 49 -6.26 -5.80 21.63
CA LYS A 49 -6.11 -6.11 23.05
C LYS A 49 -5.17 -5.13 23.76
N ASN A 50 -4.14 -4.66 23.06
CA ASN A 50 -3.03 -3.91 23.64
C ASN A 50 -2.91 -2.47 23.10
N ASP A 51 -3.60 -2.13 22.01
CA ASP A 51 -3.47 -0.84 21.35
C ASP A 51 -4.74 -0.41 20.57
N THR A 52 -4.74 0.83 20.13
CA THR A 52 -5.79 1.40 19.29
C THR A 52 -5.19 1.83 17.96
N ILE A 53 -5.66 1.21 16.87
CA ILE A 53 -5.23 1.58 15.52
C ILE A 53 -6.07 2.74 15.05
N LYS A 54 -5.43 3.88 14.80
CA LYS A 54 -6.05 5.13 14.36
C LYS A 54 -5.26 5.80 13.26
N ALA A 55 -5.89 6.65 12.49
CA ALA A 55 -5.22 7.50 11.54
C ALA A 55 -4.30 8.50 12.26
N ARG A 56 -3.04 8.60 11.81
CA ARG A 56 -1.99 9.44 12.39
C ARG A 56 -1.67 10.67 11.52
N THR A 57 -1.92 10.58 10.21
CA THR A 57 -1.64 11.64 9.24
C THR A 57 -2.93 12.12 8.56
N ASN A 58 -2.87 13.24 7.88
CA ASN A 58 -4.02 13.77 7.16
C ASN A 58 -4.46 12.83 6.01
N GLY A 59 -3.51 12.27 5.26
CA GLY A 59 -3.81 11.27 4.23
C GLY A 59 -4.48 10.02 4.82
N GLN A 60 -4.03 9.56 5.99
CA GLN A 60 -4.67 8.44 6.68
C GLN A 60 -6.10 8.77 7.16
N LYS A 61 -6.37 10.00 7.61
CA LYS A 61 -7.73 10.45 7.96
C LYS A 61 -8.64 10.47 6.73
N GLU A 62 -8.14 10.96 5.62
CA GLU A 62 -8.87 10.91 4.35
C GLU A 62 -9.14 9.47 3.89
N TYR A 63 -8.18 8.58 4.10
CA TYR A 63 -8.33 7.16 3.81
C TYR A 63 -9.47 6.54 4.62
N VAL A 64 -9.54 6.80 5.95
CA VAL A 64 -10.66 6.39 6.80
C VAL A 64 -11.99 6.87 6.24
N LYS A 65 -12.07 8.13 5.86
CA LYS A 65 -13.29 8.73 5.29
C LYS A 65 -13.68 8.05 3.96
N LYS A 66 -12.71 7.82 3.07
CA LYS A 66 -12.93 7.16 1.79
C LYS A 66 -13.43 5.73 1.95
N VAL A 67 -12.83 4.94 2.87
CA VAL A 67 -13.24 3.56 3.14
C VAL A 67 -14.67 3.49 3.70
N LYS A 68 -15.08 4.48 4.49
CA LYS A 68 -16.48 4.56 4.98
C LYS A 68 -17.50 4.86 3.87
N GLN A 69 -17.09 5.58 2.83
CA GLN A 69 -17.98 6.09 1.77
C GLN A 69 -18.02 5.24 0.50
N SER A 70 -17.06 4.34 0.30
CA SER A 70 -16.89 3.60 -0.94
C SER A 70 -16.84 2.10 -0.70
N ASP A 71 -17.30 1.32 -1.67
CA ASP A 71 -17.20 -0.15 -1.63
C ASP A 71 -15.86 -0.64 -2.17
N LEU A 72 -15.24 0.14 -3.06
CA LEU A 72 -13.94 -0.12 -3.66
C LEU A 72 -13.03 1.08 -3.44
N VAL A 73 -11.89 0.88 -2.79
CA VAL A 73 -10.94 1.96 -2.49
C VAL A 73 -9.54 1.61 -2.99
N PHE A 74 -8.96 2.50 -3.77
CA PHE A 74 -7.57 2.45 -4.18
C PHE A 74 -6.74 3.38 -3.30
N ALA A 75 -5.77 2.81 -2.57
CA ALA A 75 -4.84 3.51 -1.69
C ALA A 75 -3.44 3.47 -2.32
N ILE A 76 -3.04 4.57 -2.93
CA ILE A 76 -1.84 4.67 -3.77
C ILE A 76 -0.84 5.63 -3.12
N GLY A 77 0.44 5.27 -3.12
CA GLY A 77 1.51 6.14 -2.64
C GLY A 77 2.72 5.40 -2.09
N PRO A 78 3.73 6.12 -1.56
CA PRO A 78 5.02 5.55 -1.20
C PRO A 78 4.92 4.56 -0.04
N ALA A 79 5.93 3.68 0.06
CA ALA A 79 6.07 2.73 1.14
C ALA A 79 6.16 3.45 2.51
N GLY A 80 5.61 2.82 3.56
CA GLY A 80 5.65 3.36 4.93
C GLY A 80 4.55 4.37 5.27
N THR A 81 3.57 4.61 4.39
CA THR A 81 2.40 5.45 4.67
C THR A 81 1.26 4.70 5.38
N GLY A 82 1.43 3.40 5.64
CA GLY A 82 0.47 2.58 6.37
C GLY A 82 -0.70 2.04 5.54
N LYS A 83 -0.65 2.12 4.21
CA LYS A 83 -1.73 1.67 3.31
C LYS A 83 -2.22 0.26 3.62
N THR A 84 -1.33 -0.71 3.56
CA THR A 84 -1.62 -2.12 3.78
C THR A 84 -2.03 -2.39 5.23
N TYR A 85 -1.29 -1.82 6.19
CA TYR A 85 -1.58 -1.97 7.61
C TYR A 85 -2.99 -1.49 7.97
N LEU A 86 -3.37 -0.29 7.50
CA LEU A 86 -4.71 0.24 7.74
C LEU A 86 -5.79 -0.53 6.97
N ALA A 87 -5.50 -1.01 5.75
CA ALA A 87 -6.43 -1.88 5.02
C ALA A 87 -6.76 -3.16 5.80
N VAL A 88 -5.75 -3.82 6.39
CA VAL A 88 -5.95 -4.98 7.26
C VAL A 88 -6.75 -4.60 8.51
N ALA A 89 -6.47 -3.45 9.12
CA ALA A 89 -7.22 -2.97 10.28
C ALA A 89 -8.71 -2.73 9.96
N PHE A 90 -9.03 -2.17 8.80
CA PHE A 90 -10.42 -2.02 8.34
C PHE A 90 -11.11 -3.38 8.16
N ALA A 91 -10.42 -4.35 7.55
CA ALA A 91 -10.97 -5.67 7.33
C ALA A 91 -11.26 -6.40 8.65
N VAL A 92 -10.31 -6.37 9.60
CA VAL A 92 -10.46 -6.96 10.94
C VAL A 92 -11.58 -6.25 11.71
N ALA A 93 -11.70 -4.93 11.60
CA ALA A 93 -12.78 -4.17 12.22
C ALA A 93 -14.15 -4.56 11.65
N ALA A 94 -14.28 -4.68 10.33
CA ALA A 94 -15.50 -5.11 9.66
C ALA A 94 -15.90 -6.54 10.06
N LEU A 95 -14.93 -7.46 10.15
CA LEU A 95 -15.17 -8.84 10.62
C LEU A 95 -15.64 -8.87 12.08
N LYS A 96 -14.99 -8.10 12.99
CA LYS A 96 -15.38 -8.00 14.39
C LYS A 96 -16.79 -7.41 14.56
N ARG A 97 -17.19 -6.47 13.71
CA ARG A 97 -18.54 -5.86 13.70
C ARG A 97 -19.57 -6.71 12.97
N LYS A 98 -19.15 -7.87 12.39
CA LYS A 98 -20.01 -8.76 11.59
C LYS A 98 -20.62 -8.08 10.35
N GLU A 99 -19.97 -7.05 9.83
CA GLU A 99 -20.30 -6.40 8.56
C GLU A 99 -19.94 -7.31 7.37
N VAL A 100 -18.93 -8.15 7.56
CA VAL A 100 -18.51 -9.19 6.62
C VAL A 100 -18.33 -10.52 7.35
N GLN A 101 -18.37 -11.61 6.60
CA GLN A 101 -18.20 -12.97 7.12
C GLN A 101 -16.80 -13.52 6.86
N LYS A 102 -16.08 -12.92 5.92
CA LYS A 102 -14.77 -13.41 5.46
C LYS A 102 -13.83 -12.23 5.15
N ILE A 103 -12.54 -12.46 5.40
CA ILE A 103 -11.45 -11.59 4.90
C ILE A 103 -10.64 -12.39 3.89
N VAL A 104 -10.34 -11.81 2.75
CA VAL A 104 -9.45 -12.39 1.74
C VAL A 104 -8.33 -11.40 1.45
N LEU A 105 -7.11 -11.78 1.80
CA LEU A 105 -5.90 -11.02 1.53
C LEU A 105 -5.18 -11.65 0.35
N THR A 106 -4.83 -10.85 -0.62
CA THR A 106 -4.16 -11.34 -1.83
C THR A 106 -3.06 -10.39 -2.28
N ARG A 107 -2.06 -10.96 -2.93
CA ARG A 107 -0.92 -10.25 -3.49
C ARG A 107 -0.55 -10.85 -4.84
N PRO A 108 -0.13 -10.05 -5.85
CA PRO A 108 0.48 -10.59 -7.05
C PRO A 108 1.75 -11.37 -6.65
N ALA A 109 1.90 -12.57 -7.17
CA ALA A 109 3.18 -13.27 -7.10
C ALA A 109 4.06 -12.70 -8.21
N VAL A 110 4.99 -11.81 -7.86
CA VAL A 110 5.95 -11.22 -8.80
C VAL A 110 7.33 -11.71 -8.40
N GLU A 111 8.06 -12.20 -9.38
CA GLU A 111 9.46 -12.54 -9.24
C GLU A 111 10.28 -11.23 -9.23
N ALA A 112 10.56 -10.68 -8.06
CA ALA A 112 11.45 -9.53 -7.92
C ALA A 112 12.91 -9.96 -8.18
N GLY A 113 13.27 -10.09 -9.45
CA GLY A 113 14.65 -10.41 -9.87
C GLY A 113 15.12 -11.85 -9.62
N GLU A 114 14.42 -12.62 -8.81
CA GLU A 114 14.65 -14.04 -8.59
C GLU A 114 13.44 -14.84 -9.08
N SER A 115 13.65 -15.73 -10.04
CA SER A 115 12.54 -16.57 -10.50
C SER A 115 12.11 -17.53 -9.40
N LEU A 116 10.80 -17.62 -9.15
CA LEU A 116 10.20 -18.58 -8.20
C LEU A 116 10.71 -20.02 -8.39
N GLY A 117 11.26 -20.31 -9.57
CA GLY A 117 11.89 -21.59 -9.89
C GLY A 117 13.13 -21.92 -9.06
N PHE A 118 13.85 -20.94 -8.52
CA PHE A 118 15.08 -21.15 -7.73
C PHE A 118 14.81 -21.43 -6.23
N LEU A 119 13.62 -21.12 -5.72
CA LEU A 119 13.30 -21.45 -4.34
C LEU A 119 12.95 -22.93 -4.20
N PRO A 120 13.50 -23.65 -3.19
CA PRO A 120 13.13 -25.03 -2.89
C PRO A 120 11.70 -25.08 -2.36
N GLY A 121 11.03 -26.23 -2.55
CA GLY A 121 9.67 -26.45 -2.04
C GLY A 121 8.58 -26.39 -3.10
N ASP A 122 7.35 -26.63 -2.67
CA ASP A 122 6.18 -26.54 -3.54
C ASP A 122 5.82 -25.06 -3.85
N PHE A 123 4.86 -24.86 -4.74
CA PHE A 123 4.45 -23.50 -5.16
C PHE A 123 3.96 -22.63 -3.99
N ARG A 124 3.34 -23.24 -2.99
CA ARG A 124 2.81 -22.56 -1.81
C ARG A 124 3.96 -22.10 -0.89
N GLU A 125 4.91 -22.97 -0.62
CA GLU A 125 6.12 -22.65 0.17
C GLU A 125 6.94 -21.52 -0.46
N LYS A 126 7.02 -21.48 -1.80
CA LYS A 126 7.73 -20.43 -2.54
C LYS A 126 7.06 -19.06 -2.45
N ILE A 127 5.75 -19.01 -2.29
CA ILE A 127 4.98 -17.75 -2.23
C ILE A 127 4.83 -17.24 -0.80
N ASP A 128 4.89 -18.11 0.19
CA ASP A 128 4.66 -17.77 1.60
C ASP A 128 5.50 -16.59 2.11
N PRO A 129 6.80 -16.44 1.77
CA PRO A 129 7.60 -15.27 2.13
C PRO A 129 7.01 -13.94 1.64
N TYR A 130 6.40 -13.93 0.46
CA TYR A 130 5.80 -12.72 -0.11
C TYR A 130 4.49 -12.33 0.58
N LEU A 131 3.83 -13.28 1.24
CA LEU A 131 2.59 -13.08 1.99
C LEU A 131 2.86 -12.74 3.46
N ARG A 132 4.10 -12.91 3.95
CA ARG A 132 4.48 -12.70 5.35
C ARG A 132 4.06 -11.33 5.91
N PRO A 133 4.22 -10.19 5.20
CA PRO A 133 3.78 -8.89 5.72
C PRO A 133 2.27 -8.81 6.03
N LEU A 134 1.44 -9.62 5.36
CA LEU A 134 0.01 -9.69 5.63
C LEU A 134 -0.27 -10.50 6.90
N TYR A 135 0.48 -11.58 7.14
CA TYR A 135 0.42 -12.34 8.38
C TYR A 135 0.86 -11.47 9.57
N ASP A 136 1.98 -10.77 9.45
CA ASP A 136 2.52 -9.89 10.49
C ASP A 136 1.49 -8.81 10.91
N ALA A 137 0.82 -8.19 9.94
CA ALA A 137 -0.23 -7.22 10.22
C ALA A 137 -1.43 -7.84 10.96
N LEU A 138 -1.83 -9.06 10.60
CA LEU A 138 -2.92 -9.77 11.30
C LEU A 138 -2.52 -10.19 12.72
N GLU A 139 -1.28 -10.64 12.93
CA GLU A 139 -0.74 -11.06 14.23
C GLU A 139 -0.71 -9.88 15.23
N GLU A 140 -0.46 -8.66 14.77
CA GLU A 140 -0.56 -7.46 15.60
C GLU A 140 -2.02 -7.11 15.99
N MET A 141 -3.00 -7.48 15.17
CA MET A 141 -4.41 -7.06 15.31
C MET A 141 -5.31 -8.09 15.98
N LEU A 142 -4.90 -9.36 15.98
CA LEU A 142 -5.67 -10.48 16.51
C LEU A 142 -4.83 -11.32 17.47
N PRO A 143 -5.40 -11.86 18.55
CA PRO A 143 -4.76 -12.89 19.36
C PRO A 143 -4.39 -14.10 18.48
N LEU A 144 -3.19 -14.68 18.67
CA LEU A 144 -2.66 -15.76 17.84
C LEU A 144 -3.58 -16.98 17.75
N ASP A 145 -4.18 -17.40 18.87
CA ASP A 145 -5.14 -18.48 18.95
C ASP A 145 -6.38 -18.23 18.07
N LYS A 146 -6.86 -17.00 18.09
CA LYS A 146 -8.01 -16.58 17.30
C LYS A 146 -7.67 -16.47 15.81
N LEU A 147 -6.49 -15.94 15.47
CA LEU A 147 -6.01 -15.88 14.10
C LEU A 147 -5.87 -17.28 13.51
N LYS A 148 -5.26 -18.22 14.25
CA LYS A 148 -5.14 -19.61 13.84
C LYS A 148 -6.49 -20.24 13.55
N THR A 149 -7.47 -20.08 14.45
CA THR A 149 -8.84 -20.57 14.25
C THR A 149 -9.50 -19.97 12.99
N TYR A 150 -9.29 -18.67 12.72
CA TYR A 150 -9.85 -18.03 11.54
C TYR A 150 -9.23 -18.51 10.24
N LEU A 151 -7.92 -18.77 10.23
CA LEU A 151 -7.22 -19.35 9.07
C LEU A 151 -7.67 -20.80 8.81
N GLU A 152 -7.74 -21.63 9.84
CA GLU A 152 -8.19 -23.03 9.73
C GLU A 152 -9.63 -23.14 9.23
N ARG A 153 -10.51 -22.24 9.63
CA ARG A 153 -11.93 -22.21 9.20
C ARG A 153 -12.15 -21.51 7.85
N GLY A 154 -11.10 -20.94 7.25
CA GLY A 154 -11.23 -20.14 6.05
C GLY A 154 -12.05 -18.85 6.24
N THR A 155 -12.20 -18.37 7.49
CA THR A 155 -12.76 -17.04 7.77
C THR A 155 -11.77 -15.94 7.36
N ILE A 156 -10.48 -16.20 7.48
CA ILE A 156 -9.41 -15.39 6.90
C ILE A 156 -8.64 -16.27 5.92
N GLU A 157 -8.48 -15.82 4.70
CA GLU A 157 -7.69 -16.46 3.66
C GLU A 157 -6.57 -15.52 3.23
N ILE A 158 -5.34 -16.04 3.11
CA ILE A 158 -4.20 -15.33 2.52
C ILE A 158 -3.73 -16.16 1.35
N ILE A 159 -3.92 -15.63 0.13
CA ILE A 159 -3.72 -16.41 -1.10
C ILE A 159 -3.10 -15.55 -2.21
N PRO A 160 -2.32 -16.15 -3.12
CA PRO A 160 -1.84 -15.48 -4.32
C PRO A 160 -3.00 -14.99 -5.20
N LEU A 161 -2.80 -13.87 -5.90
CA LEU A 161 -3.82 -13.29 -6.79
C LEU A 161 -4.34 -14.27 -7.85
N ALA A 162 -3.47 -15.16 -8.35
CA ALA A 162 -3.86 -16.17 -9.34
C ALA A 162 -4.98 -17.12 -8.85
N TYR A 163 -5.06 -17.39 -7.55
CA TYR A 163 -6.06 -18.26 -6.94
C TYR A 163 -7.43 -17.60 -6.74
N MET A 164 -7.55 -16.32 -7.09
CA MET A 164 -8.83 -15.61 -7.11
C MET A 164 -9.69 -15.95 -8.34
N ARG A 165 -9.08 -16.54 -9.38
CA ARG A 165 -9.74 -16.82 -10.64
C ARG A 165 -10.93 -17.76 -10.46
N GLY A 166 -12.08 -17.43 -11.06
CA GLY A 166 -13.31 -18.25 -11.01
C GLY A 166 -14.10 -18.16 -9.69
N ARG A 167 -13.62 -17.41 -8.71
CA ARG A 167 -14.32 -17.22 -7.44
C ARG A 167 -15.31 -16.04 -7.52
N THR A 168 -16.33 -16.09 -6.67
CA THR A 168 -17.19 -14.95 -6.35
C THR A 168 -17.17 -14.78 -4.84
N LEU A 169 -16.82 -13.60 -4.37
CA LEU A 169 -16.64 -13.31 -2.94
C LEU A 169 -17.82 -12.48 -2.45
N ASN A 170 -18.75 -13.13 -1.78
CA ASN A 170 -19.89 -12.49 -1.13
C ASN A 170 -19.61 -12.28 0.36
N ASN A 171 -20.17 -11.23 0.95
CA ASN A 171 -20.04 -10.89 2.36
C ASN A 171 -18.57 -10.87 2.82
N ALA A 172 -17.67 -10.35 1.98
CA ALA A 172 -16.25 -10.44 2.16
C ALA A 172 -15.58 -9.04 2.17
N PHE A 173 -14.55 -8.90 2.99
CA PHE A 173 -13.61 -7.81 2.88
C PHE A 173 -12.35 -8.31 2.16
N VAL A 174 -12.06 -7.73 1.00
CA VAL A 174 -11.00 -8.21 0.12
C VAL A 174 -9.89 -7.18 0.02
N ILE A 175 -8.63 -7.61 0.14
CA ILE A 175 -7.47 -6.72 0.00
C ILE A 175 -6.58 -7.26 -1.10
N LEU A 176 -6.25 -6.41 -2.06
CA LEU A 176 -5.18 -6.64 -3.03
C LEU A 176 -4.01 -5.72 -2.68
N ASP A 177 -2.95 -6.31 -2.13
CA ASP A 177 -1.74 -5.60 -1.77
C ASP A 177 -0.70 -5.66 -2.89
N GLU A 178 0.22 -4.67 -2.96
CA GLU A 178 1.24 -4.51 -4.01
C GLU A 178 0.65 -4.56 -5.43
N ALA A 179 -0.50 -3.93 -5.60
CA ALA A 179 -1.30 -4.00 -6.81
C ALA A 179 -0.64 -3.37 -8.04
N GLN A 180 0.41 -2.55 -7.88
CA GLN A 180 1.21 -2.05 -9.00
C GLN A 180 1.85 -3.19 -9.79
N ASN A 181 2.05 -4.35 -9.14
CA ASN A 181 2.62 -5.55 -9.74
C ASN A 181 1.55 -6.50 -10.34
N ALA A 182 0.30 -6.08 -10.42
CA ALA A 182 -0.74 -6.74 -11.21
C ALA A 182 -0.85 -6.09 -12.59
N ASN A 183 -0.87 -6.91 -13.64
CA ASN A 183 -1.17 -6.40 -14.98
C ASN A 183 -2.68 -6.12 -15.15
N SER A 184 -3.07 -5.49 -16.26
CA SER A 184 -4.46 -5.09 -16.53
C SER A 184 -5.45 -6.26 -16.52
N ILE A 185 -5.03 -7.43 -17.01
CA ILE A 185 -5.87 -8.65 -17.03
C ILE A 185 -6.09 -9.15 -15.61
N GLN A 186 -5.04 -9.17 -14.77
CA GLN A 186 -5.11 -9.58 -13.38
C GLN A 186 -5.94 -8.58 -12.54
N MET A 187 -5.77 -7.29 -12.77
CA MET A 187 -6.57 -6.25 -12.10
C MET A 187 -8.06 -6.40 -12.45
N LYS A 188 -8.41 -6.52 -13.72
CA LYS A 188 -9.80 -6.78 -14.15
C LYS A 188 -10.33 -8.07 -13.57
N MET A 189 -9.54 -9.14 -13.60
CA MET A 189 -9.90 -10.44 -12.99
C MET A 189 -10.24 -10.27 -11.51
N PHE A 190 -9.40 -9.57 -10.72
CA PHE A 190 -9.62 -9.31 -9.30
C PHE A 190 -10.93 -8.53 -9.05
N LEU A 191 -11.11 -7.40 -9.71
CA LEU A 191 -12.25 -6.51 -9.51
C LEU A 191 -13.59 -7.20 -9.81
N THR A 192 -13.59 -8.14 -10.76
CA THR A 192 -14.79 -8.92 -11.10
C THR A 192 -15.05 -10.09 -10.14
N ARG A 193 -14.29 -10.25 -9.08
CA ARG A 193 -14.54 -11.26 -8.01
C ARG A 193 -15.45 -10.75 -6.90
N LEU A 194 -15.61 -9.42 -6.79
CA LEU A 194 -16.47 -8.83 -5.77
C LEU A 194 -17.92 -9.23 -5.99
N GLY A 195 -18.48 -9.85 -4.97
CA GLY A 195 -19.89 -10.24 -4.93
C GLY A 195 -20.70 -9.32 -4.01
N ASN A 196 -21.91 -9.75 -3.69
CA ASN A 196 -22.83 -8.98 -2.87
C ASN A 196 -22.26 -8.74 -1.46
N ASN A 197 -22.53 -7.55 -0.90
CA ASN A 197 -22.11 -7.14 0.44
C ASN A 197 -20.60 -7.26 0.67
N SER A 198 -19.80 -7.05 -0.37
CA SER A 198 -18.35 -7.10 -0.27
C SER A 198 -17.74 -5.73 -0.48
N LYS A 199 -16.65 -5.49 0.23
CA LYS A 199 -15.82 -4.30 0.15
C LYS A 199 -14.40 -4.69 -0.25
N ALA A 200 -13.74 -3.88 -1.07
CA ALA A 200 -12.35 -4.11 -1.40
C ALA A 200 -11.47 -2.87 -1.20
N ILE A 201 -10.24 -3.12 -0.78
CA ILE A 201 -9.18 -2.14 -0.75
C ILE A 201 -8.02 -2.65 -1.60
N ILE A 202 -7.54 -1.80 -2.49
CA ILE A 202 -6.39 -2.05 -3.34
C ILE A 202 -5.26 -1.11 -2.89
N THR A 203 -4.15 -1.66 -2.46
CA THR A 203 -2.97 -0.90 -2.02
C THR A 203 -1.84 -1.06 -3.02
N GLY A 204 -1.06 0.00 -3.24
CA GLY A 204 0.09 -0.08 -4.13
C GLY A 204 0.93 1.20 -4.17
N ASP A 205 2.10 1.06 -4.79
CA ASP A 205 3.04 2.15 -5.04
C ASP A 205 3.43 2.17 -6.52
N ILE A 206 2.92 3.13 -7.27
CA ILE A 206 3.18 3.24 -8.72
C ILE A 206 4.64 3.58 -9.06
N THR A 207 5.46 3.91 -8.06
CA THR A 207 6.91 4.15 -8.24
C THR A 207 7.74 2.87 -8.10
N GLN A 208 7.15 1.77 -7.59
CA GLN A 208 7.79 0.49 -7.33
C GLN A 208 7.17 -0.63 -8.18
N ILE A 209 7.21 -0.48 -9.49
CA ILE A 209 6.65 -1.45 -10.44
C ILE A 209 7.75 -2.44 -10.83
N ASP A 210 7.60 -3.71 -10.43
CA ASP A 210 8.53 -4.80 -10.71
C ASP A 210 8.09 -5.67 -11.92
N LEU A 211 7.09 -5.21 -12.66
CA LEU A 211 6.63 -5.90 -13.87
C LEU A 211 7.66 -5.81 -14.99
N PRO A 212 7.74 -6.82 -15.89
CA PRO A 212 8.57 -6.74 -17.09
C PRO A 212 8.30 -5.47 -17.89
N SER A 213 9.33 -4.86 -18.48
CA SER A 213 9.29 -3.54 -19.12
C SER A 213 8.23 -3.35 -20.20
N LYS A 214 7.72 -4.44 -20.81
CA LYS A 214 6.64 -4.42 -21.80
C LYS A 214 5.24 -4.56 -21.21
N THR A 215 5.13 -4.77 -19.90
CA THR A 215 3.86 -5.03 -19.21
C THR A 215 3.40 -3.77 -18.49
N VAL A 216 2.21 -3.30 -18.82
CA VAL A 216 1.65 -2.12 -18.15
C VAL A 216 0.97 -2.52 -16.85
N SER A 217 1.25 -1.78 -15.78
CA SER A 217 0.60 -1.96 -14.50
C SER A 217 -0.89 -1.69 -14.57
N GLY A 218 -1.70 -2.65 -14.13
CA GLY A 218 -3.14 -2.51 -14.01
C GLY A 218 -3.53 -1.39 -13.04
N LEU A 219 -2.75 -1.16 -11.99
CA LEU A 219 -2.99 -0.08 -11.03
C LEU A 219 -2.84 1.31 -11.68
N VAL A 220 -1.92 1.46 -12.62
CA VAL A 220 -1.76 2.72 -13.34
C VAL A 220 -2.95 2.98 -14.26
N GLN A 221 -3.36 1.98 -15.03
CA GLN A 221 -4.47 2.13 -15.98
C GLN A 221 -5.83 2.30 -15.33
N ILE A 222 -6.08 1.63 -14.21
CA ILE A 222 -7.39 1.61 -13.58
C ILE A 222 -7.82 2.99 -13.06
N GLN A 223 -6.87 3.88 -12.77
CA GLN A 223 -7.13 5.23 -12.28
C GLN A 223 -7.96 6.03 -13.29
N ASP A 224 -7.67 5.90 -14.58
CA ASP A 224 -8.43 6.56 -15.63
C ASP A 224 -9.76 5.83 -15.93
N ILE A 225 -9.74 4.50 -15.91
CA ILE A 225 -10.91 3.67 -16.24
C ILE A 225 -12.04 3.84 -15.22
N LEU A 226 -11.71 3.89 -13.92
CA LEU A 226 -12.72 3.92 -12.84
C LEU A 226 -12.94 5.31 -12.22
N LYS A 227 -12.31 6.35 -12.73
CA LYS A 227 -12.37 7.72 -12.18
C LYS A 227 -13.77 8.22 -11.86
N ASN A 228 -14.75 7.87 -12.68
CA ASN A 228 -16.13 8.36 -12.60
C ASN A 228 -17.14 7.27 -12.19
N VAL A 229 -16.66 6.12 -11.70
CA VAL A 229 -17.55 5.02 -11.30
C VAL A 229 -18.01 5.26 -9.86
N SER A 230 -19.31 5.32 -9.65
CA SER A 230 -19.90 5.47 -8.31
C SER A 230 -19.51 4.30 -7.41
N GLY A 231 -19.26 4.54 -6.12
CA GLY A 231 -18.79 3.53 -5.16
C GLY A 231 -17.30 3.24 -5.21
N VAL A 232 -16.55 3.85 -6.14
CA VAL A 232 -15.08 3.76 -6.22
C VAL A 232 -14.44 5.02 -5.65
N GLY A 233 -13.47 4.83 -4.75
CA GLY A 233 -12.70 5.89 -4.14
C GLY A 233 -11.21 5.75 -4.43
N PHE A 234 -10.55 6.87 -4.67
CA PHE A 234 -9.09 6.95 -4.76
C PHE A 234 -8.56 7.82 -3.63
N ILE A 235 -7.46 7.39 -3.03
CA ILE A 235 -6.67 8.16 -2.07
C ILE A 235 -5.19 8.08 -2.47
N TYR A 236 -4.54 9.22 -2.47
CA TYR A 236 -3.12 9.35 -2.81
C TYR A 236 -2.37 9.80 -1.58
N PHE A 237 -1.41 8.99 -1.16
CA PHE A 237 -0.49 9.31 -0.08
C PHE A 237 0.78 9.94 -0.65
N ASP A 238 1.36 10.83 0.12
CA ASP A 238 2.62 11.46 -0.22
C ASP A 238 3.71 11.23 0.85
N LYS A 239 4.86 11.87 0.68
CA LYS A 239 5.99 11.74 1.63
C LYS A 239 5.67 12.25 3.04
N SER A 240 4.70 13.16 3.21
CA SER A 240 4.28 13.67 4.53
C SER A 240 3.51 12.62 5.34
N ASP A 241 2.92 11.63 4.66
CA ASP A 241 2.18 10.54 5.30
C ASP A 241 3.09 9.37 5.76
N VAL A 242 4.40 9.45 5.51
CA VAL A 242 5.33 8.38 5.87
C VAL A 242 5.53 8.33 7.39
N VAL A 243 5.02 7.27 8.02
CA VAL A 243 5.16 6.98 9.46
C VAL A 243 6.29 5.98 9.64
N ARG A 244 7.51 6.47 9.73
CA ARG A 244 8.72 5.64 9.92
C ARG A 244 9.62 6.21 11.01
N HIS A 245 10.49 5.36 11.57
CA HIS A 245 11.54 5.80 12.48
C HIS A 245 12.41 6.87 11.80
N LYS A 246 12.78 7.92 12.56
CA LYS A 246 13.56 9.07 12.03
C LYS A 246 14.80 8.61 11.25
N LEU A 247 15.58 7.69 11.83
CA LEU A 247 16.79 7.16 11.18
C LEU A 247 16.51 6.53 9.81
N VAL A 248 15.39 5.80 9.67
CA VAL A 248 15.04 5.18 8.38
C VAL A 248 14.71 6.23 7.32
N ARG A 249 14.05 7.33 7.70
CA ARG A 249 13.82 8.46 6.79
C ARG A 249 15.13 9.10 6.35
N ASP A 250 16.04 9.35 7.31
CA ASP A 250 17.34 9.96 7.04
C ASP A 250 18.20 9.09 6.10
N ILE A 251 18.14 7.75 6.26
CA ILE A 251 18.79 6.80 5.36
C ILE A 251 18.22 6.89 3.94
N ILE A 252 16.90 6.86 3.79
CA ILE A 252 16.25 6.94 2.46
C ILE A 252 16.64 8.24 1.76
N GLU A 253 16.58 9.38 2.46
CA GLU A 253 17.00 10.65 1.90
C GLU A 253 18.47 10.66 1.45
N ALA A 254 19.35 10.01 2.21
CA ALA A 254 20.76 9.90 1.84
C ALA A 254 20.94 9.10 0.53
N TYR A 255 20.23 7.98 0.36
CA TYR A 255 20.24 7.20 -0.88
C TYR A 255 19.65 7.98 -2.06
N GLU A 256 18.52 8.67 -1.89
CA GLU A 256 17.90 9.51 -2.93
C GLU A 256 18.88 10.62 -3.41
N LYS A 257 19.56 11.30 -2.48
CA LYS A 257 20.58 12.32 -2.79
C LYS A 257 21.77 11.72 -3.54
N PHE A 258 22.23 10.55 -3.16
CA PHE A 258 23.34 9.86 -3.83
C PHE A 258 22.98 9.49 -5.28
N SER A 259 21.82 8.89 -5.50
CA SER A 259 21.33 8.50 -6.83
C SER A 259 21.15 9.72 -7.76
N SER A 260 20.56 10.81 -7.27
CA SER A 260 20.35 12.03 -8.04
C SER A 260 21.67 12.75 -8.42
N ASN A 261 22.70 12.63 -7.58
CA ASN A 261 24.03 13.17 -7.89
C ASN A 261 24.78 12.30 -8.90
N GLY A 262 24.58 10.98 -8.87
CA GLY A 262 25.15 10.03 -9.84
C GLY A 262 24.62 10.24 -11.26
N GLU A 263 23.33 10.50 -11.43
CA GLU A 263 22.73 10.79 -12.73
C GLU A 263 23.22 12.13 -13.32
N LYS A 264 23.40 13.16 -12.48
CA LYS A 264 23.97 14.44 -12.90
C LYS A 264 25.44 14.33 -13.32
N ALA A 265 26.19 13.43 -12.70
CA ALA A 265 27.60 13.19 -13.06
C ALA A 265 27.74 12.40 -14.38
N ASN A 266 26.85 11.43 -14.64
CA ASN A 266 26.83 10.67 -15.90
C ASN A 266 26.27 11.49 -17.08
N GLY A 267 25.28 12.35 -16.85
CA GLY A 267 24.77 13.27 -17.88
C GLY A 267 25.82 14.29 -18.36
N LYS A 268 26.74 14.73 -17.48
CA LYS A 268 27.85 15.60 -17.86
C LYS A 268 28.96 14.88 -18.66
N LYS A 269 29.21 13.60 -18.40
CA LYS A 269 30.20 12.82 -19.17
C LYS A 269 29.75 12.55 -20.60
N ASN A 270 28.47 12.22 -20.81
CA ASN A 270 27.93 12.00 -22.16
C ASN A 270 27.80 13.28 -22.99
N GLY A 271 27.60 14.44 -22.34
CA GLY A 271 27.58 15.74 -23.01
C GLY A 271 28.96 16.23 -23.51
N ASN A 272 30.06 15.80 -22.87
CA ASN A 272 31.42 16.12 -23.31
C ASN A 272 31.90 15.21 -24.44
N LEU A 273 31.53 13.93 -24.44
CA LEU A 273 31.90 12.99 -25.53
C LEU A 273 31.24 13.37 -26.86
N GLN A 274 30.03 13.92 -26.87
CA GLN A 274 29.39 14.42 -28.10
C GLN A 274 29.99 15.74 -28.61
N LYS A 275 30.57 16.57 -27.75
CA LYS A 275 31.25 17.81 -28.19
C LYS A 275 32.63 17.55 -28.78
N ASP A 276 33.32 16.54 -28.33
CA ASP A 276 34.65 16.18 -28.87
C ASP A 276 34.54 15.51 -30.26
N HIS A 277 33.51 14.69 -30.51
CA HIS A 277 33.25 14.13 -31.85
C HIS A 277 32.81 15.17 -32.89
N LEU A 278 32.11 16.23 -32.50
CA LEU A 278 31.71 17.31 -33.40
C LEU A 278 32.86 18.26 -33.76
N ASN A 279 33.94 18.29 -32.96
CA ASN A 279 35.14 19.09 -33.27
C ASN A 279 36.17 18.35 -34.12
N GLU A 280 36.18 17.01 -34.10
CA GLU A 280 37.05 16.20 -34.97
C GLU A 280 36.53 16.17 -36.42
N GLU A 281 35.22 16.20 -36.67
CA GLU A 281 34.68 16.25 -38.03
C GLU A 281 34.87 17.61 -38.73
N LYS A 282 35.07 18.70 -37.99
CA LYS A 282 35.33 20.04 -38.57
C LYS A 282 36.77 20.30 -38.99
N ASN A 283 37.73 19.49 -38.54
CA ASN A 283 39.16 19.69 -38.86
C ASN A 283 39.62 18.84 -40.05
N ASN A 284 38.78 17.97 -40.63
CA ASN A 284 39.15 17.10 -41.76
C ASN A 284 38.57 17.52 -43.10
N SER A 285 38.09 18.76 -43.23
CA SER A 285 37.64 19.30 -44.51
C SER A 285 38.49 20.45 -44.94
N THR A 286 39.68 20.16 -45.48
CA THR A 286 40.43 21.08 -46.37
C THR A 286 40.50 20.49 -47.77
N PRO A 287 40.18 21.26 -48.80
CA PRO A 287 40.17 20.79 -50.17
C PRO A 287 41.62 20.79 -50.72
N ASN A 288 42.01 19.68 -51.34
CA ASN A 288 43.18 19.68 -52.23
C ASN A 288 42.71 19.87 -53.65
N ASP A 289 42.77 21.10 -54.11
CA ASP A 289 42.86 21.44 -55.52
C ASP A 289 44.28 21.23 -55.98
N ASN A 290 44.36 20.79 -57.20
CA ASN A 290 45.42 20.90 -58.22
C ASN A 290 46.04 19.62 -58.77
N LEU A 291 45.83 19.57 -60.00
CA LEU A 291 46.72 19.49 -61.19
C LEU A 291 46.54 18.21 -61.98
N GLU A 292 46.10 18.48 -63.17
CA GLU A 292 46.69 18.52 -64.51
C GLU A 292 46.78 17.17 -65.20
N ILE A 293 46.00 17.08 -66.29
CA ILE A 293 46.30 17.04 -67.74
C ILE A 293 47.54 16.19 -68.12
N ASN A 294 47.32 15.15 -68.85
CA ASN A 294 47.83 14.88 -70.21
C ASN A 294 47.77 13.40 -70.56
N ASN A 295 47.33 13.26 -71.84
CA ASN A 295 47.35 12.18 -72.86
C ASN A 295 46.36 11.07 -72.74
#